data_cb76288020ff3211defb007bd9abc66d
#
_entry.id   cb76288020ff3211defb007bd9abc66d
#
_cell.length_a   1.000
_cell.length_b   1.000
_cell.length_c   1.000
_cell.angle_alpha   90.00
_cell.angle_beta   90.00
_cell.angle_gamma   90.00
#
_symmetry.space_group_name_H-M   'P 1'
#
loop_
_entity.id
_entity.type
_entity.pdbx_description
1 polymer ?
#
loop_
_entity_poly.entity_id
_entity_poly.type
_entity_poly.pdbx_seq_one_letter_code
_entity_poly.pdbx_strand_id
1 'polypeptide(L)'
;MPIDVPKAESLMDMFSLKGKVVIVTGASGPRGIGIEAARGCAEMGADVAITYASRGEGAEKNCSELKEKYGVKAKAYKCNVGEFSDCEKLVSDVIKDFGKVDVFIAKYVVSHRFILLQRGRTKR
;
A
#
# COMPACT_ATOMS: atom_id res chain seq x y z
N MET A 1 -2.30 14.02 -27.24
CA MET A 1 -3.05 13.00 -26.51
C MET A 1 -4.24 13.60 -25.81
N PRO A 2 -5.44 13.14 -26.09
CA PRO A 2 -6.58 13.60 -25.32
C PRO A 2 -6.44 13.18 -23.87
N ILE A 3 -6.62 14.11 -22.97
CA ILE A 3 -6.68 13.85 -21.54
C ILE A 3 -8.02 13.16 -21.30
N ASP A 4 -7.96 11.92 -20.84
CA ASP A 4 -9.17 11.20 -20.43
C ASP A 4 -9.63 11.76 -19.08
N VAL A 5 -10.61 12.65 -19.14
CA VAL A 5 -11.21 13.23 -17.94
C VAL A 5 -12.21 12.22 -17.39
N PRO A 6 -12.02 11.73 -16.16
CA PRO A 6 -12.99 10.81 -15.57
C PRO A 6 -14.38 11.45 -15.53
N LYS A 7 -15.36 10.74 -16.05
CA LYS A 7 -16.76 11.16 -15.96
C LYS A 7 -17.26 10.88 -14.55
N ALA A 8 -17.47 11.91 -13.77
CA ALA A 8 -18.05 11.81 -12.45
C ALA A 8 -19.49 12.35 -12.50
N GLU A 9 -20.43 11.57 -11.99
CA GLU A 9 -21.86 11.97 -11.91
C GLU A 9 -22.17 12.74 -10.63
N SER A 10 -21.28 12.63 -9.62
CA SER A 10 -21.43 13.31 -8.33
C SER A 10 -20.07 13.72 -7.76
N LEU A 11 -20.09 14.60 -6.76
CA LEU A 11 -18.88 14.93 -5.98
C LEU A 11 -18.27 13.70 -5.32
N MET A 12 -19.08 12.78 -4.85
CA MET A 12 -18.60 11.56 -4.23
C MET A 12 -17.85 10.67 -5.22
N ASP A 13 -18.29 10.63 -6.48
CA ASP A 13 -17.59 9.89 -7.53
C ASP A 13 -16.20 10.46 -7.81
N MET A 14 -16.02 11.77 -7.64
CA MET A 14 -14.71 12.41 -7.81
C MET A 14 -13.69 11.97 -6.75
N PHE A 15 -14.15 11.58 -5.57
CA PHE A 15 -13.30 11.06 -4.50
C PHE A 15 -13.24 9.54 -4.45
N SER A 16 -14.04 8.84 -5.24
CA SER A 16 -14.08 7.39 -5.29
C SER A 16 -12.77 6.81 -5.83
N LEU A 17 -12.31 5.74 -5.20
CA LEU A 17 -11.17 4.94 -5.65
C LEU A 17 -11.60 3.62 -6.29
N LYS A 18 -12.87 3.49 -6.62
CA LYS A 18 -13.40 2.29 -7.27
C LYS A 18 -12.65 1.99 -8.56
N GLY A 19 -12.20 0.75 -8.71
CA GLY A 19 -11.41 0.32 -9.86
C GLY A 19 -9.94 0.68 -9.78
N LYS A 20 -9.48 1.33 -8.70
CA LYS A 20 -8.08 1.64 -8.46
C LYS A 20 -7.40 0.54 -7.66
N VAL A 21 -6.12 0.33 -7.93
CA VAL A 21 -5.27 -0.60 -7.18
C VAL A 21 -4.21 0.20 -6.43
N VAL A 22 -4.18 0.03 -5.12
CA VAL A 22 -3.29 0.77 -4.22
C VAL A 22 -2.33 -0.19 -3.52
N ILE A 23 -1.04 0.11 -3.57
CA ILE A 23 -0.04 -0.59 -2.76
C ILE A 23 0.25 0.26 -1.52
N VAL A 24 0.21 -0.35 -0.35
CA VAL A 24 0.58 0.30 0.93
C VAL A 24 1.69 -0.51 1.60
N THR A 25 2.84 0.09 1.80
CA THR A 25 3.96 -0.58 2.47
C THR A 25 3.86 -0.45 3.99
N GLY A 26 4.31 -1.50 4.71
CA GLY A 26 4.35 -1.50 6.16
C GLY A 26 2.99 -1.49 6.85
N ALA A 27 2.08 -2.33 6.40
CA ALA A 27 0.69 -2.38 6.88
C ALA A 27 0.33 -3.68 7.63
N SER A 28 1.30 -4.30 8.29
CA SER A 28 1.10 -5.57 8.99
C SER A 28 0.60 -5.42 10.43
N GLY A 29 0.72 -4.24 11.02
CA GLY A 29 0.25 -4.00 12.38
C GLY A 29 -1.26 -3.84 12.46
N PRO A 30 -1.87 -4.11 13.65
CA PRO A 30 -3.31 -3.92 13.85
C PRO A 30 -3.71 -2.45 13.97
N ARG A 31 -2.75 -1.61 14.33
CA ARG A 31 -2.92 -0.17 14.54
C ARG A 31 -1.68 0.54 14.04
N GLY A 32 -1.73 1.14 12.93
CA GLY A 32 -0.60 1.87 12.40
C GLY A 32 -1.02 2.76 11.25
N ILE A 33 -0.13 3.62 10.83
CA ILE A 33 -0.40 4.56 9.72
C ILE A 33 -0.67 3.78 8.43
N GLY A 34 0.10 2.72 8.17
CA GLY A 34 -0.04 1.91 6.96
C GLY A 34 -1.40 1.26 6.83
N ILE A 35 -1.86 0.56 7.88
CA ILE A 35 -3.16 -0.10 7.82
C ILE A 35 -4.33 0.90 7.82
N GLU A 36 -4.19 2.03 8.48
CA GLU A 36 -5.22 3.07 8.44
C GLU A 36 -5.33 3.69 7.04
N ALA A 37 -4.20 3.90 6.37
CA ALA A 37 -4.21 4.34 4.97
C ALA A 37 -4.87 3.29 4.06
N ALA A 38 -4.57 2.02 4.27
CA ALA A 38 -5.19 0.92 3.53
C ALA A 38 -6.70 0.85 3.75
N ARG A 39 -7.15 1.02 5.00
CA ARG A 39 -8.58 1.06 5.34
C ARG A 39 -9.29 2.21 4.63
N GLY A 40 -8.70 3.39 4.65
CA GLY A 40 -9.25 4.55 3.96
C GLY A 40 -9.41 4.33 2.47
N CYS A 41 -8.39 3.76 1.82
CA CYS A 41 -8.44 3.43 0.40
C CYS A 41 -9.51 2.36 0.11
N ALA A 42 -9.60 1.32 0.92
CA ALA A 42 -10.59 0.27 0.77
C ALA A 42 -12.02 0.79 0.97
N GLU A 43 -12.23 1.66 1.96
CA GLU A 43 -13.51 2.30 2.21
C GLU A 43 -13.96 3.13 1.00
N MET A 44 -13.02 3.75 0.30
CA MET A 44 -13.30 4.50 -0.93
C MET A 44 -13.41 3.61 -2.20
N GLY A 45 -13.31 2.30 -2.04
CA GLY A 45 -13.55 1.32 -3.09
C GLY A 45 -12.32 0.75 -3.78
N ALA A 46 -11.11 1.11 -3.36
CA ALA A 46 -9.89 0.59 -3.96
C ALA A 46 -9.62 -0.87 -3.58
N ASP A 47 -9.05 -1.61 -4.50
CA ASP A 47 -8.38 -2.87 -4.20
C ASP A 47 -7.00 -2.56 -3.60
N VAL A 48 -6.60 -3.31 -2.58
CA VAL A 48 -5.42 -2.97 -1.78
C VAL A 48 -4.43 -4.13 -1.70
N ALA A 49 -3.19 -3.84 -2.03
CA ALA A 49 -2.05 -4.72 -1.79
C ALA A 49 -1.25 -4.14 -0.61
N ILE A 50 -1.10 -4.89 0.45
CA ILE A 50 -0.30 -4.46 1.61
C ILE A 50 0.99 -5.25 1.70
N THR A 51 2.03 -4.63 2.24
CA THR A 51 3.30 -5.32 2.43
C THR A 51 3.67 -5.46 3.90
N TYR A 52 4.44 -6.50 4.18
CA TYR A 52 5.01 -6.76 5.49
C TYR A 52 6.46 -7.24 5.36
N ALA A 53 7.26 -6.97 6.38
CA ALA A 53 8.64 -7.48 6.44
C ALA A 53 8.71 -8.82 7.19
N SER A 54 8.09 -8.90 8.37
CA SER A 54 8.19 -10.07 9.26
C SER A 54 6.87 -10.53 9.90
N ARG A 55 5.82 -9.72 9.85
CA ARG A 55 4.55 -10.02 10.52
C ARG A 55 3.48 -10.47 9.53
N GLY A 56 3.71 -11.62 8.90
CA GLY A 56 2.81 -12.16 7.89
C GLY A 56 1.39 -12.46 8.39
N GLU A 57 1.26 -12.99 9.60
CA GLU A 57 -0.05 -13.28 10.20
C GLU A 57 -0.89 -12.02 10.41
N GLY A 58 -0.26 -10.93 10.88
CA GLY A 58 -0.92 -9.64 11.03
C GLY A 58 -1.37 -9.06 9.70
N ALA A 59 -0.55 -9.18 8.68
CA ALA A 59 -0.88 -8.72 7.32
C ALA A 59 -2.06 -9.52 6.74
N GLU A 60 -2.06 -10.83 6.88
CA GLU A 60 -3.16 -11.69 6.41
C GLU A 60 -4.47 -11.38 7.15
N LYS A 61 -4.41 -11.15 8.45
CA LYS A 61 -5.56 -10.75 9.26
C LYS A 61 -6.12 -9.41 8.78
N ASN A 62 -5.25 -8.44 8.51
CA ASN A 62 -5.64 -7.14 7.97
C ASN A 62 -6.31 -7.28 6.60
N CYS A 63 -5.78 -8.11 5.72
CA CYS A 63 -6.39 -8.37 4.42
C CYS A 63 -7.78 -9.00 4.55
N SER A 64 -7.95 -9.96 5.44
CA SER A 64 -9.24 -10.59 5.70
C SER A 64 -10.27 -9.58 6.19
N GLU A 65 -9.87 -8.70 7.10
CA GLU A 65 -10.71 -7.61 7.60
C GLU A 65 -11.14 -6.65 6.48
N LEU A 66 -10.21 -6.26 5.61
CA LEU A 66 -10.51 -5.36 4.49
C LEU A 66 -11.50 -5.98 3.50
N LYS A 67 -11.31 -7.25 3.16
CA LYS A 67 -12.23 -8.00 2.29
C LYS A 67 -13.62 -8.10 2.88
N GLU A 68 -13.70 -8.46 4.15
CA GLU A 68 -14.97 -8.69 4.85
C GLU A 68 -15.74 -7.39 5.05
N LYS A 69 -15.07 -6.34 5.50
CA LYS A 69 -15.70 -5.07 5.84
C LYS A 69 -16.06 -4.23 4.62
N TYR A 70 -15.19 -4.18 3.62
CA TYR A 70 -15.35 -3.26 2.47
C TYR A 70 -15.67 -3.96 1.15
N GLY A 71 -15.61 -5.28 1.10
CA GLY A 71 -15.91 -6.05 -0.12
C GLY A 71 -14.89 -5.86 -1.25
N VAL A 72 -13.72 -5.34 -0.96
CA VAL A 72 -12.65 -5.12 -1.93
C VAL A 72 -11.70 -6.31 -1.98
N LYS A 73 -10.90 -6.40 -3.04
CA LYS A 73 -9.80 -7.35 -3.11
C LYS A 73 -8.64 -6.84 -2.28
N ALA A 74 -8.07 -7.69 -1.43
CA ALA A 74 -6.93 -7.35 -0.60
C ALA A 74 -5.97 -8.53 -0.52
N LYS A 75 -4.67 -8.27 -0.66
CA LYS A 75 -3.64 -9.31 -0.59
C LYS A 75 -2.39 -8.77 0.10
N ALA A 76 -1.76 -9.63 0.89
CA ALA A 76 -0.52 -9.33 1.59
C ALA A 76 0.69 -9.89 0.85
N TYR A 77 1.77 -9.13 0.80
CA TYR A 77 3.02 -9.52 0.16
C TYR A 77 4.18 -9.30 1.11
N LYS A 78 5.06 -10.28 1.18
CA LYS A 78 6.33 -10.11 1.89
C LYS A 78 7.27 -9.27 1.03
N CYS A 79 7.75 -8.16 1.57
CA CYS A 79 8.66 -7.27 0.86
C CYS A 79 9.55 -6.52 1.85
N ASN A 80 10.86 -6.66 1.67
CA ASN A 80 11.82 -5.79 2.33
C ASN A 80 12.03 -4.56 1.44
N VAL A 81 11.46 -3.42 1.82
CA VAL A 81 11.54 -2.18 1.04
C VAL A 81 12.97 -1.62 0.89
N GLY A 82 13.91 -2.11 1.70
CA GLY A 82 15.33 -1.80 1.56
C GLY A 82 16.04 -2.57 0.45
N GLU A 83 15.41 -3.60 -0.11
CA GLU A 83 15.97 -4.43 -1.17
C GLU A 83 15.28 -4.14 -2.51
N PHE A 84 16.06 -3.70 -3.50
CA PHE A 84 15.53 -3.36 -4.83
C PHE A 84 14.84 -4.55 -5.50
N SER A 85 15.44 -5.74 -5.42
CA SER A 85 14.87 -6.97 -6.00
C SER A 85 13.51 -7.33 -5.41
N ASP A 86 13.32 -7.13 -4.11
CA ASP A 86 12.02 -7.35 -3.44
C ASP A 86 10.96 -6.36 -3.92
N CYS A 87 11.34 -5.11 -4.11
CA CYS A 87 10.44 -4.08 -4.62
C CYS A 87 10.02 -4.35 -6.08
N GLU A 88 10.94 -4.77 -6.91
CA GLU A 88 10.68 -5.20 -8.29
C GLU A 88 9.69 -6.37 -8.34
N LYS A 89 9.96 -7.38 -7.52
CA LYS A 89 9.09 -8.55 -7.40
C LYS A 89 7.71 -8.16 -6.90
N LEU A 90 7.62 -7.29 -5.91
CA LEU A 90 6.34 -6.78 -5.38
C LEU A 90 5.48 -6.18 -6.49
N VAL A 91 6.02 -5.24 -7.25
CA VAL A 91 5.29 -4.57 -8.33
C VAL A 91 4.86 -5.59 -9.40
N SER A 92 5.75 -6.49 -9.77
CA SER A 92 5.46 -7.56 -10.73
C SER A 92 4.33 -8.47 -10.25
N ASP A 93 4.37 -8.91 -9.00
CA ASP A 93 3.36 -9.77 -8.41
C ASP A 93 2.00 -9.06 -8.29
N VAL A 94 1.99 -7.78 -7.92
CA VAL A 94 0.75 -6.99 -7.84
C VAL A 94 0.13 -6.80 -9.22
N ILE A 95 0.93 -6.49 -10.23
CA ILE A 95 0.43 -6.39 -11.62
C ILE A 95 -0.14 -7.72 -12.08
N LYS A 96 0.50 -8.83 -11.75
CA LYS A 96 0.00 -10.18 -12.08
C LYS A 96 -1.33 -10.48 -11.39
N ASP A 97 -1.47 -10.15 -10.11
CA ASP A 97 -2.64 -10.49 -9.31
C ASP A 97 -3.79 -9.49 -9.46
N PHE A 98 -3.51 -8.21 -9.64
CA PHE A 98 -4.49 -7.12 -9.70
C PHE A 98 -4.63 -6.49 -11.10
N GLY A 99 -3.69 -6.74 -11.99
CA GLY A 99 -3.69 -6.23 -13.37
C GLY A 99 -3.01 -4.88 -13.57
N LYS A 100 -2.83 -4.09 -12.52
CA LYS A 100 -2.26 -2.74 -12.59
C LYS A 100 -1.84 -2.24 -11.21
N VAL A 101 -1.19 -1.09 -11.18
CA VAL A 101 -0.93 -0.30 -9.97
C VAL A 101 -1.27 1.16 -10.28
N ASP A 102 -2.20 1.75 -9.56
CA ASP A 102 -2.58 3.16 -9.73
C ASP A 102 -1.93 4.07 -8.70
N VAL A 103 -1.79 3.61 -7.45
CA VAL A 103 -1.31 4.41 -6.33
C VAL A 103 -0.32 3.59 -5.51
N PHE A 104 0.74 4.24 -5.09
CA PHE A 104 1.74 3.66 -4.19
C PHE A 104 1.88 4.54 -2.95
N ILE A 105 1.51 4.01 -1.79
CA ILE A 105 1.69 4.68 -0.50
C ILE A 105 2.88 4.06 0.20
N ALA A 106 4.01 4.75 0.14
CA ALA A 106 5.25 4.32 0.76
C ALA A 106 5.31 4.81 2.20
N LYS A 107 4.96 3.96 3.14
CA LYS A 107 5.21 4.21 4.54
C LYS A 107 6.65 3.82 4.86
N TYR A 108 7.50 4.80 5.10
CA TYR A 108 8.89 4.57 5.45
C TYR A 108 9.06 4.54 6.97
N VAL A 109 9.56 3.43 7.49
CA VAL A 109 10.03 3.35 8.87
C VAL A 109 11.51 3.69 8.85
N VAL A 110 11.87 4.84 9.40
CA VAL A 110 13.26 5.21 9.59
C VAL A 110 13.86 4.25 10.61
N SER A 111 14.66 3.30 10.14
CA SER A 111 15.38 2.41 11.06
C SER A 111 16.40 3.20 11.86
N HIS A 112 16.65 2.76 13.07
CA HIS A 112 17.68 3.36 13.94
C HIS A 112 19.04 3.48 13.23
N ARG A 113 19.32 2.58 12.34
CA ARG A 113 20.53 2.54 11.50
C ARG A 113 20.61 3.72 10.53
N PHE A 114 19.49 4.14 9.96
CA PHE A 114 19.44 5.29 9.06
C PHE A 114 19.69 6.62 9.80
N ILE A 115 19.14 6.76 11.01
CA ILE A 115 19.38 7.93 11.87
C ILE A 115 20.86 8.05 12.21
N LEU A 116 21.53 6.95 12.51
CA LEU A 116 22.97 6.92 12.79
C LEU A 116 23.80 7.32 11.56
N LEU A 117 23.41 6.89 10.35
CA LEU A 117 24.07 7.28 9.12
C LEU A 117 23.90 8.76 8.81
N GLN A 118 22.74 9.33 9.06
CA GLN A 118 22.50 10.77 8.91
C GLN A 118 23.31 11.59 9.93
N ARG A 119 23.40 11.14 11.18
CA ARG A 119 24.22 11.80 12.20
C ARG A 119 25.71 11.77 11.85
N GLY A 120 26.19 10.72 11.24
CA GLY A 120 27.57 10.64 10.75
C GLY A 120 27.88 11.62 9.61
N ARG A 121 26.88 11.97 8.79
CA ARG A 121 27.02 12.96 7.71
C ARG A 121 27.01 14.42 8.19
N THR A 122 26.35 14.69 9.30
CA THR A 122 26.22 16.05 9.85
C THR A 122 27.39 16.45 10.77
N LYS A 123 28.31 15.55 11.04
CA LYS A 123 29.50 15.81 11.89
C LYS A 123 30.72 16.25 11.09
N ARG A 124 30.60 16.64 9.86
CA ARG A 124 31.70 17.21 9.09
C ARG A 124 31.60 18.71 8.98
#